data_df508acd8b8b67740facde0a16543d74
#
_entry.id   df508acd8b8b67740facde0a16543d74
#
_cell.length_a   1.000
_cell.length_b   1.000
_cell.length_c   1.000
_cell.angle_alpha   90.00
_cell.angle_beta   90.00
_cell.angle_gamma   90.00
#
_symmetry.space_group_name_H-M   'P 1'
#
loop_
_entity.id
_entity.type
_entity.pdbx_description
1 polymer ?
#
loop_
_entity_poly.entity_id
_entity_poly.type
_entity_poly.pdbx_seq_one_letter_code
_entity_poly.pdbx_strand_id
1 'polypeptide(L)'
;RAADLVCKTYLDSGRRVFDAGDSEMNMAILTGMAMIYRLTGEPRYLRMAREVEQDWERAGDYLRAGLDGREYFQGPKPRWESLHDLQGLVELWRITGEAKYRDAFIHHWRSIRRWDRRNTGAFSSGEQATGNPFAPTAIETCCTVAWMALTIDYLKLTGSPLAADELELSTLNGGLGAQHPSGRWWT
;
A
#
# COMPACT_ATOMS: atom_id res chain seq x y z
N ARG A 1 -6.15 21.24 -5.20
CA ARG A 1 -7.18 21.71 -4.24
C ARG A 1 -7.28 20.78 -3.02
N ALA A 2 -7.52 19.47 -3.17
CA ALA A 2 -7.63 18.56 -2.02
C ALA A 2 -6.33 18.52 -1.20
N ALA A 3 -5.17 18.32 -1.84
CA ALA A 3 -3.86 18.33 -1.20
C ALA A 3 -3.55 19.69 -0.51
N ASP A 4 -3.97 20.80 -1.11
CA ASP A 4 -3.83 22.14 -0.50
C ASP A 4 -4.62 22.25 0.80
N LEU A 5 -5.84 21.71 0.82
CA LEU A 5 -6.68 21.70 2.01
C LEU A 5 -6.03 20.87 3.12
N VAL A 6 -5.50 19.69 2.79
CA VAL A 6 -4.78 18.83 3.75
C VAL A 6 -3.58 19.58 4.33
N CYS A 7 -2.72 20.15 3.48
CA CYS A 7 -1.58 20.94 3.94
C CYS A 7 -2.01 22.10 4.83
N LYS A 8 -3.03 22.87 4.42
CA LYS A 8 -3.56 23.99 5.21
C LYS A 8 -4.12 23.54 6.56
N THR A 9 -4.67 22.33 6.63
CA THR A 9 -5.32 21.83 7.85
C THR A 9 -4.31 21.29 8.85
N TYR A 10 -3.23 20.66 8.39
CA TYR A 10 -2.32 19.91 9.25
C TYR A 10 -0.93 20.51 9.37
N LEU A 11 -0.33 21.03 8.29
CA LEU A 11 1.00 21.67 8.39
C LEU A 11 0.95 22.89 9.30
N ASP A 12 1.89 22.98 10.21
CA ASP A 12 2.07 24.12 11.15
C ASP A 12 0.88 24.38 12.09
N SER A 13 -0.10 23.48 12.15
CA SER A 13 -1.31 23.67 12.95
C SER A 13 -1.26 22.98 14.32
N GLY A 14 -0.24 22.18 14.58
CA GLY A 14 -0.18 21.29 15.74
C GLY A 14 -1.11 20.07 15.68
N ARG A 15 -1.91 19.95 14.61
CA ARG A 15 -2.80 18.81 14.36
C ARG A 15 -2.06 17.77 13.53
N ARG A 16 -2.30 16.49 13.80
CA ARG A 16 -1.72 15.41 13.00
C ARG A 16 -2.80 14.68 12.22
N VAL A 17 -2.46 14.19 11.03
CA VAL A 17 -3.36 13.34 10.22
C VAL A 17 -3.75 12.09 10.99
N PHE A 18 -2.82 11.55 11.77
CA PHE A 18 -3.06 10.43 12.66
C PHE A 18 -4.24 10.63 13.62
N ASP A 19 -4.46 11.85 14.12
CA ASP A 19 -5.48 12.16 15.12
C ASP A 19 -6.86 12.47 14.50
N ALA A 20 -7.03 12.32 13.19
CA ALA A 20 -8.23 12.74 12.46
C ALA A 20 -9.28 11.62 12.26
N GLY A 21 -9.42 10.69 13.19
CA GLY A 21 -10.38 9.59 13.10
C GLY A 21 -9.69 8.23 12.96
N ASP A 22 -10.05 7.44 11.95
CA ASP A 22 -9.45 6.12 11.70
C ASP A 22 -7.97 6.24 11.30
N SER A 23 -7.12 6.27 12.31
CA SER A 23 -5.70 6.65 12.23
C SER A 23 -4.95 5.93 11.12
N GLU A 24 -5.08 4.62 11.02
CA GLU A 24 -4.37 3.80 10.04
C GLU A 24 -4.85 4.06 8.61
N MET A 25 -6.15 4.33 8.43
CA MET A 25 -6.73 4.65 7.11
C MET A 25 -6.21 6.00 6.61
N ASN A 26 -6.07 6.96 7.52
CA ASN A 26 -5.61 8.29 7.17
C ASN A 26 -4.15 8.32 6.69
N MET A 27 -3.33 7.38 7.14
CA MET A 27 -1.91 7.29 6.75
C MET A 27 -1.73 7.04 5.25
N ALA A 28 -2.70 6.40 4.59
CA ALA A 28 -2.67 6.13 3.14
C ALA A 28 -2.56 7.40 2.27
N ILE A 29 -2.86 8.58 2.82
CA ILE A 29 -2.70 9.86 2.12
C ILE A 29 -1.24 10.16 1.75
N LEU A 30 -0.26 9.53 2.39
CA LEU A 30 1.16 9.69 2.09
C LEU A 30 1.45 9.50 0.60
N THR A 31 0.92 8.43 0.00
CA THR A 31 1.09 8.14 -1.43
C THR A 31 0.62 9.32 -2.29
N GLY A 32 -0.57 9.83 -2.02
CA GLY A 32 -1.13 10.97 -2.77
C GLY A 32 -0.28 12.25 -2.62
N MET A 33 0.22 12.53 -1.41
CA MET A 33 1.09 13.68 -1.16
C MET A 33 2.44 13.56 -1.86
N ALA A 34 3.05 12.38 -1.83
CA ALA A 34 4.30 12.11 -2.52
C ALA A 34 4.14 12.21 -4.05
N MET A 35 3.07 11.65 -4.60
CA MET A 35 2.78 11.72 -6.04
C MET A 35 2.57 13.17 -6.51
N ILE A 36 1.79 13.97 -5.79
CA ILE A 36 1.55 15.37 -6.19
C ILE A 36 2.82 16.22 -6.06
N TYR A 37 3.69 15.93 -5.09
CA TYR A 37 5.01 16.56 -5.03
C TYR A 37 5.83 16.24 -6.29
N ARG A 38 5.87 14.99 -6.73
CA ARG A 38 6.59 14.61 -7.95
C ARG A 38 6.05 15.29 -9.20
N LEU A 39 4.75 15.56 -9.24
CA LEU A 39 4.10 16.23 -10.38
C LEU A 39 4.32 17.75 -10.38
N THR A 40 4.40 18.36 -9.21
CA THR A 40 4.38 19.82 -9.08
C THR A 40 5.68 20.45 -8.61
N GLY A 41 6.52 19.70 -7.91
CA GLY A 41 7.72 20.21 -7.24
C GLY A 41 7.44 21.04 -5.98
N GLU A 42 6.16 21.21 -5.58
CA GLU A 42 5.79 22.06 -4.45
C GLU A 42 6.23 21.48 -3.10
N PRO A 43 7.18 22.08 -2.36
CA PRO A 43 7.80 21.49 -1.17
C PRO A 43 6.82 21.14 -0.04
N ARG A 44 5.69 21.87 0.08
CA ARG A 44 4.69 21.61 1.12
C ARG A 44 4.09 20.20 1.03
N TYR A 45 3.97 19.63 -0.17
CA TYR A 45 3.43 18.28 -0.32
C TYR A 45 4.41 17.21 0.16
N LEU A 46 5.70 17.37 -0.13
CA LEU A 46 6.72 16.48 0.42
C LEU A 46 6.82 16.60 1.94
N ARG A 47 6.74 17.84 2.46
CA ARG A 47 6.73 18.04 3.91
C ARG A 47 5.53 17.35 4.56
N MET A 48 4.33 17.43 3.95
CA MET A 48 3.15 16.70 4.44
C MET A 48 3.35 15.19 4.40
N ALA A 49 3.90 14.64 3.30
CA ALA A 49 4.23 13.22 3.21
C ALA A 49 5.21 12.78 4.32
N ARG A 50 6.23 13.60 4.61
CA ARG A 50 7.19 13.32 5.70
C ARG A 50 6.56 13.39 7.09
N GLU A 51 5.60 14.29 7.32
CA GLU A 51 4.87 14.32 8.59
C GLU A 51 4.02 13.05 8.78
N VAL A 52 3.37 12.57 7.72
CA VAL A 52 2.62 11.30 7.75
C VAL A 52 3.57 10.12 8.00
N GLU A 53 4.73 10.08 7.33
CA GLU A 53 5.74 9.03 7.56
C GLU A 53 6.17 8.96 9.03
N GLN A 54 6.38 10.11 9.68
CA GLN A 54 6.72 10.17 11.11
C GLN A 54 5.60 9.62 12.01
N ASP A 55 4.35 9.79 11.63
CA ASP A 55 3.21 9.26 12.38
C ASP A 55 3.08 7.74 12.29
N TRP A 56 3.76 7.08 11.34
CA TRP A 56 3.75 5.62 11.22
C TRP A 56 4.24 4.92 12.49
N GLU A 57 5.16 5.50 13.25
CA GLU A 57 5.58 4.94 14.54
C GLU A 57 4.40 4.70 15.50
N ARG A 58 3.32 5.48 15.36
CA ARG A 58 2.10 5.38 16.18
C ARG A 58 1.06 4.41 15.62
N ALA A 59 1.02 4.23 14.29
CA ALA A 59 -0.02 3.48 13.57
C ALA A 59 0.40 2.08 13.11
N GLY A 60 1.68 1.77 13.25
CA GLY A 60 2.31 0.59 12.67
C GLY A 60 3.32 1.02 11.61
N ASP A 61 4.57 0.91 11.97
CA ASP A 61 5.69 1.39 11.17
C ASP A 61 6.04 0.36 10.08
N TYR A 62 5.38 0.46 8.94
CA TYR A 62 5.66 -0.41 7.79
C TYR A 62 7.08 -0.24 7.24
N LEU A 63 7.70 0.93 7.39
CA LEU A 63 9.10 1.12 7.02
C LEU A 63 10.00 0.28 7.92
N ARG A 64 9.93 0.48 9.23
CA ARG A 64 10.74 -0.27 10.20
C ARG A 64 10.43 -1.76 10.14
N ALA A 65 9.14 -2.13 10.11
CA ALA A 65 8.72 -3.53 10.02
C ALA A 65 9.34 -4.23 8.80
N GLY A 66 9.35 -3.58 7.64
CA GLY A 66 9.98 -4.12 6.43
C GLY A 66 11.50 -4.27 6.56
N LEU A 67 12.17 -3.29 7.18
CA LEU A 67 13.62 -3.34 7.42
C LEU A 67 14.03 -4.39 8.45
N ASP A 68 13.19 -4.58 9.48
CA ASP A 68 13.38 -5.60 10.52
C ASP A 68 12.99 -7.01 10.07
N GLY A 69 12.49 -7.18 8.84
CA GLY A 69 12.09 -8.47 8.29
C GLY A 69 10.79 -9.02 8.87
N ARG A 70 9.95 -8.18 9.45
CA ARG A 70 8.62 -8.60 9.96
C ARG A 70 7.68 -8.86 8.78
N GLU A 71 6.93 -9.96 8.86
CA GLU A 71 5.98 -10.31 7.80
C GLU A 71 4.80 -9.32 7.78
N TYR A 72 4.28 -9.06 6.58
CA TYR A 72 3.23 -8.06 6.39
C TYR A 72 1.99 -8.33 7.24
N PHE A 73 1.55 -9.58 7.34
CA PHE A 73 0.39 -9.98 8.12
C PHE A 73 0.54 -9.76 9.63
N GLN A 74 1.75 -9.52 10.13
CA GLN A 74 2.03 -9.19 11.53
C GLN A 74 1.85 -7.70 11.84
N GLY A 75 1.57 -6.90 10.81
CA GLY A 75 1.25 -5.50 10.98
C GLY A 75 -0.09 -5.29 11.71
N PRO A 76 -0.34 -4.12 12.27
CA PRO A 76 -1.53 -3.86 13.10
C PRO A 76 -2.83 -3.90 12.27
N LYS A 77 -2.81 -3.48 11.01
CA LYS A 77 -3.95 -3.55 10.08
C LYS A 77 -3.46 -3.84 8.66
N PRO A 78 -3.02 -5.07 8.39
CA PRO A 78 -2.45 -5.45 7.10
C PRO A 78 -3.54 -5.66 6.05
N ARG A 79 -4.15 -4.59 5.57
CA ARG A 79 -5.29 -4.57 4.66
C ARG A 79 -5.16 -3.49 3.58
N TRP A 80 -6.25 -3.16 2.89
CA TRP A 80 -6.27 -2.27 1.73
C TRP A 80 -5.56 -0.94 1.96
N GLU A 81 -5.82 -0.26 3.08
CA GLU A 81 -5.23 1.04 3.39
C GLU A 81 -3.70 0.96 3.52
N SER A 82 -3.20 -0.04 4.24
CA SER A 82 -1.76 -0.21 4.42
C SER A 82 -1.03 -0.62 3.15
N LEU A 83 -1.72 -1.20 2.16
CA LEU A 83 -1.12 -1.42 0.83
C LEU A 83 -0.80 -0.08 0.15
N HIS A 84 -1.61 0.96 0.38
CA HIS A 84 -1.29 2.30 -0.09
C HIS A 84 -0.12 2.92 0.66
N ASP A 85 0.07 2.62 1.96
CA ASP A 85 1.27 3.02 2.69
C ASP A 85 2.53 2.41 2.05
N LEU A 86 2.46 1.14 1.64
CA LEU A 86 3.55 0.50 0.91
C LEU A 86 3.84 1.16 -0.46
N GLN A 87 2.80 1.62 -1.18
CA GLN A 87 3.00 2.43 -2.39
C GLN A 87 3.69 3.76 -2.05
N GLY A 88 3.38 4.33 -0.89
CA GLY A 88 4.06 5.51 -0.37
C GLY A 88 5.57 5.32 -0.19
N LEU A 89 6.02 4.13 0.25
CA LEU A 89 7.44 3.79 0.31
C LEU A 89 8.10 3.90 -1.07
N VAL A 90 7.44 3.39 -2.11
CA VAL A 90 7.97 3.49 -3.49
C VAL A 90 8.07 4.93 -3.96
N GLU A 91 7.06 5.75 -3.66
CA GLU A 91 7.09 7.17 -4.02
C GLU A 91 8.18 7.93 -3.25
N LEU A 92 8.37 7.65 -1.97
CA LEU A 92 9.46 8.25 -1.18
C LEU A 92 10.84 7.82 -1.73
N TRP A 93 11.00 6.56 -2.12
CA TRP A 93 12.23 6.12 -2.78
C TRP A 93 12.48 6.87 -4.11
N ARG A 94 11.44 7.04 -4.94
CA ARG A 94 11.54 7.78 -6.22
C ARG A 94 11.96 9.25 -6.01
N ILE A 95 11.53 9.85 -4.90
CA ILE A 95 11.82 11.24 -4.57
C ILE A 95 13.24 11.39 -4.00
N THR A 96 13.63 10.47 -3.10
CA THR A 96 14.81 10.65 -2.24
C THR A 96 16.02 9.83 -2.66
N GLY A 97 15.79 8.70 -3.36
CA GLY A 97 16.82 7.70 -3.64
C GLY A 97 17.27 6.87 -2.43
N GLU A 98 16.66 7.07 -1.25
CA GLU A 98 17.04 6.37 -0.02
C GLU A 98 16.65 4.89 -0.10
N ALA A 99 17.65 3.99 -0.11
CA ALA A 99 17.46 2.55 -0.29
C ALA A 99 16.50 1.92 0.74
N LYS A 100 16.42 2.45 1.94
CA LYS A 100 15.55 1.96 3.01
C LYS A 100 14.09 1.79 2.57
N TYR A 101 13.57 2.73 1.79
CA TYR A 101 12.19 2.68 1.31
C TYR A 101 11.96 1.54 0.30
N ARG A 102 12.90 1.42 -0.65
CA ARG A 102 12.88 0.33 -1.62
C ARG A 102 12.97 -1.03 -0.94
N ASP A 103 13.88 -1.17 0.01
CA ASP A 103 14.18 -2.45 0.65
C ASP A 103 13.01 -2.91 1.54
N ALA A 104 12.39 -2.01 2.29
CA ALA A 104 11.18 -2.28 3.05
C ALA A 104 10.00 -2.69 2.14
N PHE A 105 9.79 -1.96 1.03
CA PHE A 105 8.76 -2.29 0.05
C PHE A 105 8.96 -3.68 -0.56
N ILE A 106 10.18 -4.00 -0.99
CA ILE A 106 10.51 -5.32 -1.57
C ILE A 106 10.24 -6.43 -0.56
N HIS A 107 10.59 -6.23 0.70
CA HIS A 107 10.32 -7.19 1.76
C HIS A 107 8.82 -7.45 1.91
N HIS A 108 8.01 -6.40 2.06
CA HIS A 108 6.56 -6.53 2.22
C HIS A 108 5.90 -7.19 1.00
N TRP A 109 6.28 -6.82 -0.21
CA TRP A 109 5.75 -7.46 -1.42
C TRP A 109 6.03 -8.96 -1.42
N ARG A 110 7.25 -9.39 -1.05
CA ARG A 110 7.62 -10.80 -0.94
C ARG A 110 6.86 -11.51 0.17
N SER A 111 6.65 -10.85 1.30
CA SER A 111 5.85 -11.36 2.41
C SER A 111 4.42 -11.63 1.99
N ILE A 112 3.74 -10.65 1.39
CA ILE A 112 2.37 -10.80 0.88
C ILE A 112 2.29 -11.97 -0.12
N ARG A 113 3.17 -12.00 -1.09
CA ARG A 113 3.21 -13.07 -2.09
C ARG A 113 3.35 -14.45 -1.45
N ARG A 114 4.15 -14.58 -0.43
CA ARG A 114 4.46 -15.85 0.23
C ARG A 114 3.33 -16.33 1.16
N TRP A 115 2.71 -15.41 1.91
CA TRP A 115 1.89 -15.77 3.06
C TRP A 115 0.40 -15.46 2.89
N ASP A 116 0.03 -14.56 1.98
CA ASP A 116 -1.34 -14.03 1.94
C ASP A 116 -1.96 -14.08 0.54
N ARG A 117 -1.16 -14.05 -0.53
CA ARG A 117 -1.64 -14.18 -1.89
C ARG A 117 -2.21 -15.57 -2.13
N ARG A 118 -3.48 -15.64 -2.51
CA ARG A 118 -4.19 -16.90 -2.78
C ARG A 118 -3.74 -17.54 -4.10
N ASN A 119 -4.02 -18.84 -4.28
CA ASN A 119 -3.68 -19.57 -5.51
C ASN A 119 -4.30 -18.95 -6.79
N THR A 120 -5.41 -18.22 -6.65
CA THR A 120 -6.02 -17.44 -7.74
C THR A 120 -5.33 -16.10 -8.03
N GLY A 121 -4.32 -15.74 -7.29
CA GLY A 121 -3.72 -14.40 -7.37
C GLY A 121 -4.48 -13.33 -6.61
N ALA A 122 -5.61 -13.65 -6.02
CA ALA A 122 -6.37 -12.72 -5.20
C ALA A 122 -5.71 -12.53 -3.82
N PHE A 123 -6.04 -11.44 -3.18
CA PHE A 123 -5.63 -11.02 -1.83
C PHE A 123 -6.81 -10.24 -1.22
N SER A 124 -7.23 -10.36 -0.06
CA SER A 124 -6.77 -10.90 1.19
C SER A 124 -7.70 -11.99 1.73
N SER A 125 -7.71 -12.20 3.07
CA SER A 125 -8.63 -13.13 3.76
C SER A 125 -9.48 -12.33 4.75
N GLY A 126 -10.75 -12.04 4.40
CA GLY A 126 -11.65 -11.28 5.27
C GLY A 126 -11.06 -9.91 5.64
N GLU A 127 -10.88 -9.02 4.69
CA GLU A 127 -10.31 -7.67 4.82
C GLU A 127 -8.82 -7.58 5.23
N GLN A 128 -8.21 -8.62 5.76
CA GLN A 128 -6.83 -8.55 6.26
C GLN A 128 -5.95 -9.68 5.77
N ALA A 129 -4.65 -9.42 5.71
CA ALA A 129 -3.64 -10.46 5.64
C ALA A 129 -3.63 -11.26 6.94
N THR A 130 -3.53 -12.56 6.85
CA THR A 130 -3.62 -13.47 8.00
C THR A 130 -2.42 -14.39 8.13
N GLY A 131 -1.48 -14.34 7.18
CA GLY A 131 -0.39 -15.30 7.08
C GLY A 131 -0.86 -16.70 6.62
N ASN A 132 -2.09 -16.79 6.12
CA ASN A 132 -2.66 -18.06 5.66
C ASN A 132 -3.45 -17.88 4.35
N PRO A 133 -2.84 -18.17 3.18
CA PRO A 133 -3.51 -18.06 1.88
C PRO A 133 -4.65 -19.06 1.67
N PHE A 134 -4.81 -20.00 2.59
CA PHE A 134 -5.86 -21.04 2.55
C PHE A 134 -7.00 -20.77 3.55
N ALA A 135 -6.98 -19.64 4.25
CA ALA A 135 -8.04 -19.30 5.19
C ALA A 135 -9.42 -19.32 4.50
N PRO A 136 -10.45 -19.96 5.08
CA PRO A 136 -11.77 -20.11 4.46
C PRO A 136 -12.61 -18.84 4.64
N THR A 137 -12.08 -17.70 4.26
CA THR A 137 -12.73 -16.39 4.40
C THR A 137 -12.91 -15.74 3.04
N ALA A 138 -13.78 -14.75 2.97
CA ALA A 138 -14.01 -13.98 1.75
C ALA A 138 -12.73 -13.28 1.28
N ILE A 139 -12.63 -13.11 -0.03
CA ILE A 139 -11.61 -12.30 -0.69
C ILE A 139 -12.20 -10.92 -0.95
N GLU A 140 -11.43 -9.89 -0.66
CA GLU A 140 -11.81 -8.52 -1.00
C GLU A 140 -11.21 -8.08 -2.33
N THR A 141 -12.07 -7.64 -3.23
CA THR A 141 -11.64 -7.15 -4.55
C THR A 141 -10.79 -5.89 -4.44
N CYS A 142 -11.08 -4.98 -3.51
CA CYS A 142 -10.27 -3.78 -3.30
C CYS A 142 -8.85 -4.12 -2.90
N CYS A 143 -8.65 -5.08 -2.01
CA CYS A 143 -7.32 -5.56 -1.63
C CYS A 143 -6.60 -6.23 -2.81
N THR A 144 -7.31 -6.99 -3.63
CA THR A 144 -6.75 -7.60 -4.85
C THR A 144 -6.27 -6.54 -5.84
N VAL A 145 -7.05 -5.48 -6.06
CA VAL A 145 -6.66 -4.36 -6.94
C VAL A 145 -5.45 -3.62 -6.39
N ALA A 146 -5.41 -3.36 -5.09
CA ALA A 146 -4.25 -2.73 -4.46
C ALA A 146 -2.99 -3.62 -4.54
N TRP A 147 -3.13 -4.94 -4.37
CA TRP A 147 -2.05 -5.90 -4.58
C TRP A 147 -1.52 -5.85 -6.02
N MET A 148 -2.40 -5.77 -7.02
CA MET A 148 -2.00 -5.62 -8.42
C MET A 148 -1.22 -4.31 -8.63
N ALA A 149 -1.67 -3.21 -8.03
CA ALA A 149 -0.98 -1.92 -8.10
C ALA A 149 0.44 -1.99 -7.48
N LEU A 150 0.58 -2.62 -6.30
CA LEU A 150 1.89 -2.88 -5.69
C LEU A 150 2.79 -3.75 -6.59
N THR A 151 2.20 -4.74 -7.25
CA THR A 151 2.95 -5.65 -8.12
C THR A 151 3.43 -4.95 -9.38
N ILE A 152 2.67 -3.97 -9.90
CA ILE A 152 3.12 -3.07 -10.97
C ILE A 152 4.33 -2.24 -10.50
N ASP A 153 4.28 -1.70 -9.30
CA ASP A 153 5.41 -0.95 -8.74
C ASP A 153 6.64 -1.85 -8.51
N TYR A 154 6.43 -3.07 -8.03
CA TYR A 154 7.51 -4.04 -7.88
C TYR A 154 8.14 -4.41 -9.23
N LEU A 155 7.31 -4.63 -10.27
CA LEU A 155 7.79 -4.90 -11.64
C LEU A 155 8.63 -3.74 -12.17
N LYS A 156 8.13 -2.51 -12.05
CA LYS A 156 8.85 -1.30 -12.48
C LYS A 156 10.17 -1.09 -11.73
N LEU A 157 10.22 -1.49 -10.46
CA LEU A 157 11.39 -1.33 -9.61
C LEU A 157 12.47 -2.37 -9.90
N THR A 158 12.07 -3.62 -10.20
CA THR A 158 12.98 -4.77 -10.22
C THR A 158 13.17 -5.37 -11.60
N GLY A 159 12.26 -5.14 -12.55
CA GLY A 159 12.22 -5.85 -13.83
C GLY A 159 11.95 -7.35 -13.70
N SER A 160 11.47 -7.81 -12.56
CA SER A 160 11.32 -9.25 -12.26
C SER A 160 10.20 -9.90 -13.08
N PRO A 161 10.47 -10.96 -13.86
CA PRO A 161 9.43 -11.70 -14.57
C PRO A 161 8.41 -12.32 -13.62
N LEU A 162 8.81 -12.66 -12.40
CA LEU A 162 7.90 -13.15 -11.37
C LEU A 162 6.75 -12.17 -11.07
N ALA A 163 7.01 -10.86 -11.12
CA ALA A 163 5.96 -9.87 -10.95
C ALA A 163 4.99 -9.85 -12.13
N ALA A 164 5.46 -10.11 -13.33
CA ALA A 164 4.58 -10.24 -14.51
C ALA A 164 3.66 -11.46 -14.37
N ASP A 165 4.18 -12.61 -13.94
CA ASP A 165 3.40 -13.81 -13.69
C ASP A 165 2.33 -13.57 -12.61
N GLU A 166 2.70 -12.87 -11.51
CA GLU A 166 1.75 -12.51 -10.45
C GLU A 166 0.65 -11.55 -10.95
N LEU A 167 0.99 -10.60 -11.81
CA LEU A 167 0.01 -9.69 -12.42
C LEU A 167 -0.95 -10.43 -13.33
N GLU A 168 -0.44 -11.33 -14.18
CA GLU A 168 -1.28 -12.16 -15.05
C GLU A 168 -2.24 -13.00 -14.21
N LEU A 169 -1.73 -13.72 -13.22
CA LEU A 169 -2.53 -14.54 -12.32
C LEU A 169 -3.61 -13.73 -11.60
N SER A 170 -3.23 -12.61 -11.01
CA SER A 170 -4.16 -11.76 -10.27
C SER A 170 -5.22 -11.14 -11.18
N THR A 171 -4.84 -10.68 -12.37
CA THR A 171 -5.76 -10.05 -13.31
C THR A 171 -6.77 -11.04 -13.86
N LEU A 172 -6.30 -12.17 -14.38
CA LEU A 172 -7.17 -13.14 -15.08
C LEU A 172 -8.07 -13.92 -14.13
N ASN A 173 -7.62 -14.19 -12.90
CA ASN A 173 -8.40 -14.98 -11.95
C ASN A 173 -8.96 -14.14 -10.79
N GLY A 174 -8.10 -13.45 -10.01
CA GLY A 174 -8.55 -12.68 -8.84
C GLY A 174 -9.40 -11.47 -9.22
N GLY A 175 -8.94 -10.69 -10.18
CA GLY A 175 -9.63 -9.49 -10.67
C GLY A 175 -10.84 -9.83 -11.53
N LEU A 176 -10.63 -10.39 -12.72
CA LEU A 176 -11.75 -10.71 -13.64
C LEU A 176 -12.72 -11.73 -13.04
N GLY A 177 -12.23 -12.65 -12.22
CA GLY A 177 -13.08 -13.63 -11.53
C GLY A 177 -14.07 -13.02 -10.52
N ALA A 178 -13.77 -11.82 -10.02
CA ALA A 178 -14.69 -11.09 -9.14
C ALA A 178 -15.76 -10.30 -9.90
N GLN A 179 -15.64 -10.18 -11.23
CA GLN A 179 -16.62 -9.49 -12.04
C GLN A 179 -17.84 -10.39 -12.30
N HIS A 180 -19.03 -9.84 -12.07
CA HIS A 180 -20.27 -10.53 -12.44
C HIS A 180 -20.32 -10.77 -13.97
N PRO A 181 -20.84 -11.93 -14.44
CA PRO A 181 -20.86 -12.26 -15.87
C PRO A 181 -21.52 -11.21 -16.79
N SER A 182 -22.44 -10.39 -16.25
CA SER A 182 -23.02 -9.27 -16.99
C SER A 182 -22.06 -8.09 -17.23
N GLY A 183 -20.88 -8.09 -16.58
CA GLY A 183 -19.92 -6.98 -16.62
C GLY A 183 -20.35 -5.70 -15.89
N ARG A 184 -21.50 -5.70 -15.22
CA ARG A 184 -22.09 -4.49 -14.64
C ARG A 184 -21.63 -4.18 -13.22
N TRP A 185 -21.11 -5.13 -12.49
CA TRP A 185 -20.67 -4.95 -11.11
C TRP A 185 -19.62 -5.99 -10.72
N TRP A 186 -18.94 -5.72 -9.61
CA TRP A 186 -17.90 -6.56 -9.01
C TRP A 186 -18.32 -7.01 -7.61
N THR A 187 -17.87 -8.18 -7.19
CA THR A 187 -18.15 -8.71 -5.84
C THR A 187 -17.01 -8.39 -4.90
#